data_4e6336929d7da634fdfda5791e439ce1
#
_entry.id   4e6336929d7da634fdfda5791e439ce1
#
_cell.length_a   1.000
_cell.length_b   1.000
_cell.length_c   1.000
_cell.angle_alpha   90.00
_cell.angle_beta   90.00
_cell.angle_gamma   90.00
#
_symmetry.space_group_name_H-M   'P 1'
#
loop_
_entity.id
_entity.type
_entity.pdbx_description
1 polymer ?
#
loop_
_entity_poly.entity_id
_entity_poly.type
_entity_poly.pdbx_seq_one_letter_code
_entity_poly.pdbx_strand_id
1 'polypeptide(L)'
;MAKNRKSKKKRNDLKIIFILLILVVIVIFSYTIFNKFIVPIWERYTEKPVITKEVPYKEEEIKEVQPVPTEEMVEVNLYFSDSQAMYLVPEKRKIPQTPSLARQAVIELIKGPENSDLYPTIPEGTQANEVYIADDIAYIDLSEEIFENHPGGSSGELMTVYSIVNTLTEIPPIKGVQILVGGNEKKSLIGHIDISMPLLRDEDWIKPEN
;
A
#
# COMPACT_ATOMS: atom_id res chain seq x y z
N MET A 1 30.60 -63.06 28.96
CA MET A 1 29.83 -62.08 28.14
C MET A 1 29.17 -60.91 28.94
N ALA A 2 29.21 -60.85 30.24
CA ALA A 2 28.54 -59.81 31.05
C ALA A 2 29.28 -58.44 31.19
N LYS A 3 30.62 -58.40 31.02
CA LYS A 3 31.45 -57.21 31.26
C LYS A 3 31.26 -56.13 30.18
N ASN A 4 30.87 -56.52 28.94
CA ASN A 4 30.72 -55.60 27.82
C ASN A 4 29.36 -54.82 27.81
N ARG A 5 28.33 -55.32 28.45
CA ARG A 5 27.00 -54.65 28.58
C ARG A 5 27.01 -53.51 29.59
N LYS A 6 27.79 -53.60 30.68
CA LYS A 6 27.90 -52.54 31.71
C LYS A 6 28.65 -51.31 31.17
N SER A 7 29.66 -51.48 30.34
CA SER A 7 30.44 -50.40 29.74
C SER A 7 29.63 -49.61 28.71
N LYS A 8 28.81 -50.29 27.90
CA LYS A 8 27.95 -49.65 26.90
C LYS A 8 26.79 -48.84 27.53
N LYS A 9 26.21 -49.33 28.64
CA LYS A 9 25.18 -48.63 29.39
C LYS A 9 25.75 -47.34 30.01
N LYS A 10 26.89 -47.40 30.68
CA LYS A 10 27.53 -46.21 31.31
C LYS A 10 27.89 -45.14 30.28
N ARG A 11 28.26 -45.51 29.05
CA ARG A 11 28.58 -44.58 27.95
C ARG A 11 27.33 -43.90 27.37
N ASN A 12 26.19 -44.59 27.36
CA ASN A 12 24.94 -44.03 26.92
C ASN A 12 24.36 -43.06 27.98
N ASP A 13 24.47 -43.44 29.29
CA ASP A 13 24.07 -42.56 30.38
C ASP A 13 24.85 -41.26 30.40
N LEU A 14 26.16 -41.31 30.11
CA LEU A 14 27.01 -40.13 29.98
C LEU A 14 26.61 -39.22 28.80
N LYS A 15 26.21 -39.82 27.69
CA LYS A 15 25.70 -39.07 26.52
C LYS A 15 24.38 -38.40 26.82
N ILE A 16 23.48 -39.06 27.52
CA ILE A 16 22.20 -38.49 27.92
C ILE A 16 22.41 -37.30 28.87
N ILE A 17 23.30 -37.45 29.86
CA ILE A 17 23.65 -36.35 30.79
C ILE A 17 24.22 -35.17 30.02
N PHE A 18 25.09 -35.41 29.02
CA PHE A 18 25.70 -34.36 28.20
C PHE A 18 24.65 -33.64 27.34
N ILE A 19 23.68 -34.36 26.77
CA ILE A 19 22.56 -33.79 26.02
C ILE A 19 21.66 -32.94 26.92
N LEU A 20 21.38 -33.42 28.14
CA LEU A 20 20.60 -32.66 29.10
C LEU A 20 21.28 -31.37 29.53
N LEU A 21 22.62 -31.40 29.73
CA LEU A 21 23.41 -30.22 30.03
C LEU A 21 23.37 -29.19 28.90
N ILE A 22 23.46 -29.62 27.63
CA ILE A 22 23.34 -28.74 26.48
C ILE A 22 21.95 -28.10 26.42
N LEU A 23 20.89 -28.87 26.68
CA LEU A 23 19.54 -28.33 26.69
C LEU A 23 19.34 -27.27 27.78
N VAL A 24 19.89 -27.47 28.96
CA VAL A 24 19.88 -26.48 30.05
C VAL A 24 20.59 -25.20 29.64
N VAL A 25 21.76 -25.31 29.01
CA VAL A 25 22.50 -24.14 28.51
C VAL A 25 21.71 -23.38 27.46
N ILE A 26 21.05 -24.09 26.53
CA ILE A 26 20.20 -23.45 25.50
C ILE A 26 19.02 -22.70 26.14
N VAL A 27 18.37 -23.29 27.15
CA VAL A 27 17.26 -22.65 27.86
C VAL A 27 17.73 -21.38 28.59
N ILE A 28 18.85 -21.45 29.29
CA ILE A 28 19.43 -20.28 29.98
C ILE A 28 19.79 -19.19 28.96
N PHE A 29 20.40 -19.57 27.84
CA PHE A 29 20.79 -18.61 26.80
C PHE A 29 19.58 -17.96 26.13
N SER A 30 18.54 -18.76 25.84
CA SER A 30 17.26 -18.27 25.32
C SER A 30 16.58 -17.30 26.29
N TYR A 31 16.57 -17.63 27.59
CA TYR A 31 16.01 -16.77 28.63
C TYR A 31 16.76 -15.44 28.77
N THR A 32 18.09 -15.47 28.68
CA THR A 32 18.91 -14.24 28.76
C THR A 32 18.70 -13.34 27.56
N ILE A 33 18.57 -13.91 26.34
CA ILE A 33 18.27 -13.15 25.13
C ILE A 33 16.87 -12.54 25.23
N PHE A 34 15.89 -13.32 25.64
CA PHE A 34 14.52 -12.87 25.83
C PHE A 34 14.44 -11.66 26.77
N ASN A 35 15.00 -11.76 27.96
CA ASN A 35 15.00 -10.66 28.94
C ASN A 35 15.83 -9.44 28.48
N LYS A 36 16.93 -9.65 27.79
CA LYS A 36 17.81 -8.55 27.41
C LYS A 36 17.30 -7.77 26.18
N PHE A 37 16.62 -8.43 25.25
CA PHE A 37 16.22 -7.83 23.98
C PHE A 37 14.71 -7.68 23.82
N ILE A 38 13.90 -8.64 24.25
CA ILE A 38 12.47 -8.63 23.98
C ILE A 38 11.70 -7.85 25.04
N VAL A 39 12.00 -8.04 26.32
CA VAL A 39 11.30 -7.35 27.42
C VAL A 39 11.44 -5.83 27.32
N PRO A 40 12.62 -5.23 27.08
CA PRO A 40 12.74 -3.75 26.96
C PRO A 40 12.02 -3.19 25.75
N ILE A 41 11.89 -3.99 24.68
CA ILE A 41 11.10 -3.59 23.49
C ILE A 41 9.63 -3.56 23.86
N TRP A 42 9.13 -4.57 24.54
CA TRP A 42 7.72 -4.61 24.92
C TRP A 42 7.33 -3.54 25.95
N GLU A 43 8.16 -3.28 26.95
CA GLU A 43 7.96 -2.19 27.92
C GLU A 43 7.81 -0.84 27.21
N ARG A 44 8.63 -0.58 26.16
CA ARG A 44 8.54 0.64 25.35
C ARG A 44 7.21 0.77 24.57
N TYR A 45 6.57 -0.34 24.22
CA TYR A 45 5.27 -0.35 23.53
C TYR A 45 4.07 -0.34 24.49
N THR A 46 4.26 -0.71 25.75
CA THR A 46 3.18 -0.79 26.75
C THR A 46 3.10 0.44 27.65
N GLU A 47 4.11 1.29 27.68
CA GLU A 47 4.03 2.57 28.37
C GLU A 47 3.08 3.49 27.62
N LYS A 48 1.80 3.45 28.01
CA LYS A 48 0.87 4.53 27.66
C LYS A 48 1.43 5.83 28.28
N PRO A 49 1.50 6.92 27.51
CA PRO A 49 1.88 8.19 28.09
C PRO A 49 0.84 8.53 29.17
N VAL A 50 1.25 8.44 30.42
CA VAL A 50 0.46 8.97 31.53
C VAL A 50 0.51 10.47 31.44
N ILE A 51 -0.51 11.05 30.80
CA ILE A 51 -0.75 12.49 30.86
C ILE A 51 -1.32 12.77 32.25
N THR A 52 -0.43 12.89 33.23
CA THR A 52 -0.75 13.42 34.56
C THR A 52 0.15 14.61 34.82
N LYS A 53 -0.18 15.72 34.21
CA LYS A 53 0.12 17.04 34.77
C LYS A 53 -1.19 17.82 34.66
N GLU A 54 -1.87 17.94 35.81
CA GLU A 54 -2.82 19.00 36.02
C GLU A 54 -2.05 20.31 35.82
N VAL A 55 -2.19 20.90 34.63
CA VAL A 55 -1.79 22.28 34.38
C VAL A 55 -2.91 23.12 35.03
N PRO A 56 -2.63 24.01 36.01
CA PRO A 56 -3.63 24.90 36.56
C PRO A 56 -4.21 25.72 35.39
N TYR A 57 -5.51 25.61 35.24
CA TYR A 57 -6.27 26.38 34.26
C TYR A 57 -6.12 27.85 34.59
N LYS A 58 -5.20 28.54 33.95
CA LYS A 58 -5.12 29.97 33.91
C LYS A 58 -6.05 30.38 32.79
N GLU A 59 -7.11 31.07 33.16
CA GLU A 59 -8.05 31.73 32.25
C GLU A 59 -7.27 32.76 31.45
N GLU A 60 -6.59 32.31 30.39
CA GLU A 60 -6.01 33.19 29.38
C GLU A 60 -7.08 33.46 28.33
N GLU A 61 -7.34 34.75 28.13
CA GLU A 61 -8.15 35.33 27.07
C GLU A 61 -8.19 34.45 25.83
N ILE A 62 -9.40 34.22 25.32
CA ILE A 62 -9.67 33.60 24.03
C ILE A 62 -8.94 34.44 22.98
N LYS A 63 -7.67 34.15 22.75
CA LYS A 63 -6.98 34.64 21.57
C LYS A 63 -7.69 34.00 20.38
N GLU A 64 -8.20 34.89 19.56
CA GLU A 64 -8.75 34.68 18.24
C GLU A 64 -8.26 33.37 17.64
N VAL A 65 -9.18 32.42 17.39
CA VAL A 65 -8.90 31.15 16.74
C VAL A 65 -8.24 31.50 15.42
N GLN A 66 -6.92 31.28 15.34
CA GLN A 66 -6.24 31.41 14.06
C GLN A 66 -6.98 30.50 13.08
N PRO A 67 -7.33 31.00 11.90
CA PRO A 67 -8.02 30.17 10.92
C PRO A 67 -7.20 28.90 10.71
N VAL A 68 -7.86 27.75 10.85
CA VAL A 68 -7.28 26.45 10.48
C VAL A 68 -6.68 26.65 9.10
N PRO A 69 -5.41 26.26 8.84
CA PRO A 69 -4.82 26.40 7.53
C PRO A 69 -5.79 25.81 6.52
N THR A 70 -6.32 26.65 5.63
CA THR A 70 -7.17 26.18 4.55
C THR A 70 -6.27 25.26 3.73
N GLU A 71 -6.55 23.96 3.71
CA GLU A 71 -5.81 23.03 2.86
C GLU A 71 -5.87 23.57 1.44
N GLU A 72 -4.72 23.84 0.85
CA GLU A 72 -4.66 24.25 -0.55
C GLU A 72 -5.25 23.13 -1.38
N MET A 73 -6.23 23.46 -2.22
CA MET A 73 -6.87 22.50 -3.11
C MET A 73 -6.28 22.67 -4.50
N VAL A 74 -5.99 21.57 -5.16
CA VAL A 74 -5.54 21.52 -6.55
C VAL A 74 -6.59 20.85 -7.41
N GLU A 75 -6.82 21.39 -8.61
CA GLU A 75 -7.70 20.76 -9.59
C GLU A 75 -6.91 19.74 -10.42
N VAL A 76 -7.43 18.53 -10.51
CA VAL A 76 -6.87 17.42 -11.29
C VAL A 76 -7.93 16.87 -12.25
N ASN A 77 -7.50 16.34 -13.40
CA ASN A 77 -8.38 15.59 -14.29
C ASN A 77 -8.31 14.10 -13.93
N LEU A 78 -9.46 13.52 -13.60
CA LEU A 78 -9.64 12.08 -13.42
C LEU A 78 -10.36 11.54 -14.65
N TYR A 79 -9.88 10.44 -15.19
CA TYR A 79 -10.41 9.89 -16.44
C TYR A 79 -11.34 8.71 -16.16
N PHE A 80 -12.61 8.84 -16.55
CA PHE A 80 -13.64 7.82 -16.38
C PHE A 80 -14.24 7.38 -17.71
N SER A 81 -14.85 6.21 -17.74
CA SER A 81 -15.43 5.67 -18.95
C SER A 81 -16.72 6.39 -19.34
N ASP A 82 -16.96 6.57 -20.64
CA ASP A 82 -18.27 6.90 -21.16
C ASP A 82 -19.24 5.70 -21.07
N SER A 83 -20.50 5.91 -21.38
CA SER A 83 -21.57 4.87 -21.29
C SER A 83 -21.37 3.68 -22.21
N GLN A 84 -20.51 3.77 -23.20
CA GLN A 84 -20.26 2.73 -24.20
C GLN A 84 -18.92 2.02 -24.01
N ALA A 85 -18.14 2.42 -23.00
CA ALA A 85 -16.78 1.96 -22.77
C ALA A 85 -15.88 2.09 -24.01
N MET A 86 -16.05 3.18 -24.75
CA MET A 86 -15.28 3.50 -25.96
C MET A 86 -14.24 4.58 -25.70
N TYR A 87 -14.54 5.53 -24.82
CA TYR A 87 -13.66 6.66 -24.53
C TYR A 87 -13.60 6.96 -23.03
N LEU A 88 -12.45 7.48 -22.64
CA LEU A 88 -12.24 8.12 -21.35
C LEU A 88 -12.63 9.60 -21.45
N VAL A 89 -13.38 10.06 -20.46
CA VAL A 89 -13.82 11.44 -20.34
C VAL A 89 -13.18 12.04 -19.08
N PRO A 90 -12.49 13.20 -19.21
CA PRO A 90 -11.91 13.86 -18.05
C PRO A 90 -13.00 14.48 -17.17
N GLU A 91 -12.92 14.22 -15.88
CA GLU A 91 -13.71 14.86 -14.83
C GLU A 91 -12.77 15.68 -13.95
N LYS A 92 -13.00 16.98 -13.85
CA LYS A 92 -12.24 17.87 -12.99
C LYS A 92 -12.65 17.67 -11.55
N ARG A 93 -11.68 17.39 -10.69
CA ARG A 93 -11.89 17.23 -9.25
C ARG A 93 -10.91 18.07 -8.45
N LYS A 94 -11.41 18.75 -7.42
CA LYS A 94 -10.57 19.46 -6.45
C LYS A 94 -10.17 18.50 -5.34
N ILE A 95 -8.88 18.31 -5.18
CA ILE A 95 -8.32 17.42 -4.16
C ILE A 95 -7.31 18.20 -3.30
N PRO A 96 -7.06 17.79 -2.04
CA PRO A 96 -6.04 18.41 -1.22
C PRO A 96 -4.65 18.34 -1.86
N GLN A 97 -3.95 19.46 -1.88
CA GLN A 97 -2.55 19.47 -2.31
C GLN A 97 -1.68 18.83 -1.24
N THR A 98 -1.25 17.62 -1.51
CA THR A 98 -0.40 16.83 -0.61
C THR A 98 0.93 16.51 -1.26
N PRO A 99 1.98 16.17 -0.48
CA PRO A 99 3.23 15.65 -1.05
C PRO A 99 3.04 14.38 -1.89
N SER A 100 1.93 13.68 -1.70
CA SER A 100 1.57 12.47 -2.43
C SER A 100 0.35 12.70 -3.33
N LEU A 101 0.36 13.77 -4.15
CA LEU A 101 -0.75 14.13 -5.03
C LEU A 101 -1.16 12.97 -5.95
N ALA A 102 -0.18 12.23 -6.51
CA ALA A 102 -0.44 11.06 -7.34
C ALA A 102 -1.24 9.98 -6.59
N ARG A 103 -0.89 9.70 -5.32
CA ARG A 103 -1.65 8.76 -4.49
C ARG A 103 -3.08 9.24 -4.25
N GLN A 104 -3.25 10.54 -3.97
CA GLN A 104 -4.58 11.10 -3.76
C GLN A 104 -5.43 11.02 -5.03
N ALA A 105 -4.86 11.29 -6.21
CA ALA A 105 -5.55 11.14 -7.49
C ALA A 105 -6.00 9.69 -7.74
N VAL A 106 -5.15 8.69 -7.44
CA VAL A 106 -5.53 7.27 -7.53
C VAL A 106 -6.67 6.94 -6.58
N ILE A 107 -6.63 7.42 -5.33
CA ILE A 107 -7.71 7.20 -4.37
C ILE A 107 -9.03 7.79 -4.87
N GLU A 108 -9.00 8.99 -5.44
CA GLU A 108 -10.21 9.61 -6.00
C GLU A 108 -10.71 8.87 -7.26
N LEU A 109 -9.80 8.38 -8.11
CA LEU A 109 -10.17 7.56 -9.26
C LEU A 109 -10.86 6.25 -8.82
N ILE A 110 -10.36 5.60 -7.76
CA ILE A 110 -10.97 4.39 -7.18
C ILE A 110 -12.38 4.65 -6.64
N LYS A 111 -12.65 5.85 -6.08
CA LYS A 111 -13.99 6.21 -5.61
C LYS A 111 -15.03 6.28 -6.73
N GLY A 112 -14.58 6.42 -7.98
CA GLY A 112 -15.44 6.56 -9.13
C GLY A 112 -15.85 8.00 -9.44
N PRO A 113 -16.62 8.20 -10.53
CA PRO A 113 -17.04 9.53 -10.99
C PRO A 113 -18.10 10.15 -10.08
N GLU A 114 -18.11 11.48 -9.99
CA GLU A 114 -19.19 12.27 -9.41
C GLU A 114 -20.25 12.59 -10.46
N ASN A 115 -19.87 12.65 -11.72
CA ASN A 115 -20.78 12.86 -12.84
C ASN A 115 -21.53 11.56 -13.14
N SER A 116 -22.87 11.60 -13.05
CA SER A 116 -23.76 10.45 -13.29
C SER A 116 -23.73 9.92 -14.72
N ASP A 117 -23.20 10.69 -15.69
CA ASP A 117 -23.08 10.28 -17.09
C ASP A 117 -21.81 9.46 -17.36
N LEU A 118 -20.93 9.35 -16.36
CA LEU A 118 -19.68 8.61 -16.44
C LEU A 118 -19.74 7.31 -15.60
N TYR A 119 -18.86 6.38 -15.93
CA TYR A 119 -18.84 5.06 -15.32
C TYR A 119 -17.48 4.78 -14.68
N PRO A 120 -17.47 4.10 -13.51
CA PRO A 120 -16.24 3.70 -12.85
C PRO A 120 -15.36 2.85 -13.78
N THR A 121 -14.06 3.09 -13.75
CA THR A 121 -13.08 2.33 -14.53
C THR A 121 -12.29 1.35 -13.67
N ILE A 122 -12.30 1.55 -12.36
CA ILE A 122 -11.58 0.70 -11.41
C ILE A 122 -12.57 -0.30 -10.78
N PRO A 123 -12.25 -1.60 -10.79
CA PRO A 123 -13.06 -2.64 -10.15
C PRO A 123 -13.34 -2.37 -8.68
N GLU A 124 -14.53 -2.72 -8.23
CA GLU A 124 -14.95 -2.53 -6.84
C GLU A 124 -14.04 -3.30 -5.86
N GLY A 125 -13.71 -2.69 -4.72
CA GLY A 125 -12.86 -3.28 -3.70
C GLY A 125 -11.38 -3.03 -3.90
N THR A 126 -10.94 -2.55 -5.08
CA THR A 126 -9.54 -2.20 -5.35
C THR A 126 -9.04 -1.15 -4.36
N GLN A 127 -7.82 -1.32 -3.88
CA GLN A 127 -7.13 -0.39 -2.98
C GLN A 127 -5.78 0.00 -3.56
N ALA A 128 -5.36 1.24 -3.30
CA ALA A 128 -4.00 1.70 -3.58
C ALA A 128 -3.11 1.39 -2.37
N ASN A 129 -2.28 0.34 -2.48
CA ASN A 129 -1.35 -0.06 -1.44
C ASN A 129 -0.22 0.95 -1.33
N GLU A 130 0.50 1.18 -2.43
CA GLU A 130 1.63 2.08 -2.51
C GLU A 130 1.62 2.87 -3.82
N VAL A 131 2.04 4.14 -3.76
CA VAL A 131 2.27 5.00 -4.93
C VAL A 131 3.53 5.81 -4.70
N TYR A 132 4.51 5.68 -5.59
CA TYR A 132 5.75 6.45 -5.56
C TYR A 132 6.19 6.83 -6.97
N ILE A 133 7.07 7.82 -7.08
CA ILE A 133 7.57 8.32 -8.36
C ILE A 133 9.09 8.16 -8.37
N ALA A 134 9.62 7.55 -9.43
CA ALA A 134 11.04 7.44 -9.69
C ALA A 134 11.30 7.64 -11.20
N ASP A 135 12.30 8.44 -11.56
CA ASP A 135 12.67 8.69 -12.95
C ASP A 135 11.50 9.11 -13.86
N ASP A 136 10.62 10.00 -13.35
CA ASP A 136 9.40 10.48 -14.01
C ASP A 136 8.34 9.35 -14.27
N ILE A 137 8.51 8.17 -13.70
CA ILE A 137 7.55 7.07 -13.75
C ILE A 137 6.83 6.96 -12.40
N ALA A 138 5.51 6.93 -12.42
CA ALA A 138 4.71 6.61 -11.25
C ALA A 138 4.56 5.09 -11.15
N TYR A 139 4.99 4.52 -10.04
CA TYR A 139 4.79 3.13 -9.68
C TYR A 139 3.58 3.04 -8.76
N ILE A 140 2.59 2.24 -9.16
CA ILE A 140 1.34 2.10 -8.41
C ILE A 140 1.15 0.64 -8.08
N ASP A 141 1.17 0.31 -6.79
CA ASP A 141 0.77 -0.99 -6.31
C ASP A 141 -0.70 -0.99 -5.92
N LEU A 142 -1.48 -1.81 -6.61
CA LEU A 142 -2.89 -2.01 -6.37
C LEU A 142 -3.13 -3.39 -5.74
N SER A 143 -4.21 -3.51 -4.98
CA SER A 143 -4.60 -4.78 -4.40
C SER A 143 -5.12 -5.76 -5.46
N GLU A 144 -5.18 -7.04 -5.12
CA GLU A 144 -5.53 -8.12 -6.06
C GLU A 144 -6.97 -7.98 -6.61
N GLU A 145 -7.85 -7.23 -5.93
CA GLU A 145 -9.24 -6.98 -6.34
C GLU A 145 -9.33 -6.29 -7.70
N ILE A 146 -8.28 -5.54 -8.13
CA ILE A 146 -8.24 -4.98 -9.49
C ILE A 146 -8.28 -6.06 -10.56
N PHE A 147 -7.78 -7.24 -10.26
CA PHE A 147 -7.78 -8.41 -11.12
C PHE A 147 -8.99 -9.32 -10.82
N GLU A 148 -9.23 -9.65 -9.55
CA GLU A 148 -10.23 -10.62 -9.12
C GLU A 148 -11.66 -10.13 -9.40
N ASN A 149 -11.91 -8.84 -9.25
CA ASN A 149 -13.24 -8.23 -9.44
C ASN A 149 -13.40 -7.56 -10.81
N HIS A 150 -12.41 -7.75 -11.72
CA HIS A 150 -12.49 -7.15 -13.03
C HIS A 150 -13.65 -7.74 -13.84
N PRO A 151 -14.55 -6.91 -14.42
CA PRO A 151 -15.74 -7.40 -15.14
C PRO A 151 -15.40 -8.14 -16.45
N GLY A 152 -14.14 -8.05 -16.90
CA GLY A 152 -13.67 -8.70 -18.11
C GLY A 152 -13.77 -7.84 -19.37
N GLY A 153 -13.32 -8.42 -20.49
CA GLY A 153 -13.36 -7.78 -21.82
C GLY A 153 -12.20 -6.84 -22.11
N SER A 154 -11.79 -6.79 -23.38
CA SER A 154 -10.66 -5.96 -23.83
C SER A 154 -10.88 -4.46 -23.61
N SER A 155 -12.11 -3.97 -23.92
CA SER A 155 -12.46 -2.57 -23.65
C SER A 155 -12.45 -2.24 -22.16
N GLY A 156 -12.95 -3.17 -21.30
CA GLY A 156 -12.94 -2.97 -19.86
C GLY A 156 -11.51 -2.84 -19.31
N GLU A 157 -10.60 -3.75 -19.69
CA GLU A 157 -9.20 -3.68 -19.28
C GLU A 157 -8.52 -2.40 -19.76
N LEU A 158 -8.80 -2.00 -20.99
CA LEU A 158 -8.29 -0.81 -21.61
C LEU A 158 -8.73 0.45 -20.84
N MET A 159 -10.05 0.56 -20.53
CA MET A 159 -10.57 1.67 -19.73
C MET A 159 -9.93 1.68 -18.32
N THR A 160 -9.77 0.53 -17.69
CA THR A 160 -9.11 0.44 -16.37
C THR A 160 -7.66 0.91 -16.43
N VAL A 161 -6.87 0.38 -17.35
CA VAL A 161 -5.44 0.70 -17.46
C VAL A 161 -5.22 2.16 -17.82
N TYR A 162 -5.87 2.64 -18.90
CA TYR A 162 -5.63 4.00 -19.38
C TYR A 162 -6.33 5.08 -18.55
N SER A 163 -7.35 4.76 -17.77
CA SER A 163 -7.85 5.72 -16.78
C SER A 163 -6.80 6.06 -15.73
N ILE A 164 -6.04 5.07 -15.27
CA ILE A 164 -4.93 5.27 -14.33
C ILE A 164 -3.79 6.03 -15.00
N VAL A 165 -3.35 5.57 -16.19
CA VAL A 165 -2.23 6.15 -16.92
C VAL A 165 -2.51 7.62 -17.28
N ASN A 166 -3.65 7.91 -17.90
CA ASN A 166 -3.99 9.26 -18.33
C ASN A 166 -4.25 10.20 -17.16
N THR A 167 -4.82 9.71 -16.05
CA THR A 167 -4.99 10.50 -14.82
C THR A 167 -3.63 10.92 -14.25
N LEU A 168 -2.70 10.00 -14.13
CA LEU A 168 -1.43 10.30 -13.45
C LEU A 168 -0.46 11.08 -14.30
N THR A 169 -0.47 10.89 -15.61
CA THR A 169 0.38 11.64 -16.52
C THR A 169 -0.05 13.12 -16.70
N GLU A 170 -1.21 13.51 -16.19
CA GLU A 170 -1.59 14.92 -16.01
C GLU A 170 -0.81 15.62 -14.89
N ILE A 171 -0.22 14.86 -13.96
CA ILE A 171 0.45 15.37 -12.77
C ILE A 171 1.95 15.47 -13.03
N PRO A 172 2.55 16.66 -13.21
CA PRO A 172 4.00 16.77 -13.35
C PRO A 172 4.73 16.27 -12.09
N PRO A 173 5.89 15.59 -12.21
CA PRO A 173 6.66 15.35 -13.44
C PRO A 173 6.37 14.00 -14.13
N ILE A 174 5.25 13.35 -13.86
CA ILE A 174 4.94 11.98 -14.30
C ILE A 174 4.80 11.93 -15.83
N LYS A 175 5.61 11.08 -16.46
CA LYS A 175 5.57 10.83 -17.92
C LYS A 175 5.04 9.45 -18.27
N GLY A 176 5.08 8.52 -17.31
CA GLY A 176 4.60 7.15 -17.50
C GLY A 176 4.18 6.52 -16.20
N VAL A 177 3.52 5.37 -16.29
CA VAL A 177 2.96 4.66 -15.14
C VAL A 177 3.28 3.18 -15.23
N GLN A 178 3.87 2.62 -14.18
CA GLN A 178 4.03 1.19 -13.98
C GLN A 178 2.99 0.70 -12.98
N ILE A 179 2.13 -0.20 -13.43
CA ILE A 179 1.11 -0.83 -12.57
C ILE A 179 1.69 -2.12 -11.99
N LEU A 180 1.57 -2.26 -10.68
CA LEU A 180 1.89 -3.44 -9.89
C LEU A 180 0.60 -3.98 -9.26
N VAL A 181 0.54 -5.27 -9.00
CA VAL A 181 -0.59 -5.90 -8.30
C VAL A 181 -0.06 -6.77 -7.18
N GLY A 182 -0.41 -6.44 -5.94
CA GLY A 182 0.11 -7.11 -4.75
C GLY A 182 1.63 -7.06 -4.66
N GLY A 183 2.23 -5.92 -5.01
CA GLY A 183 3.67 -5.68 -5.02
C GLY A 183 4.44 -6.32 -6.17
N ASN A 184 3.75 -6.93 -7.16
CA ASN A 184 4.39 -7.66 -8.25
C ASN A 184 4.05 -7.08 -9.62
N GLU A 185 5.03 -7.09 -10.52
CA GLU A 185 4.79 -6.85 -11.94
C GLU A 185 3.90 -7.96 -12.52
N LYS A 186 2.93 -7.56 -13.33
CA LYS A 186 2.05 -8.48 -14.06
C LYS A 186 2.19 -8.22 -15.56
N LYS A 187 1.99 -9.26 -16.36
CA LYS A 187 2.00 -9.10 -17.80
C LYS A 187 0.75 -8.36 -18.30
N SER A 188 -0.39 -8.61 -17.68
CA SER A 188 -1.65 -7.92 -17.94
C SER A 188 -2.58 -8.06 -16.73
N LEU A 189 -3.67 -7.30 -16.67
CA LEU A 189 -4.71 -7.53 -15.66
C LEU A 189 -5.53 -8.78 -16.02
N ILE A 190 -6.09 -8.84 -17.23
CA ILE A 190 -6.94 -9.94 -17.67
C ILE A 190 -6.58 -10.50 -19.06
N GLY A 191 -5.42 -10.13 -19.61
CA GLY A 191 -4.84 -10.78 -20.80
C GLY A 191 -4.89 -9.99 -22.11
N HIS A 192 -5.33 -8.72 -22.12
CA HIS A 192 -5.46 -7.93 -23.35
C HIS A 192 -4.42 -6.81 -23.47
N ILE A 193 -4.02 -6.18 -22.37
CA ILE A 193 -3.06 -5.08 -22.35
C ILE A 193 -1.78 -5.51 -21.63
N ASP A 194 -0.63 -5.33 -22.29
CA ASP A 194 0.67 -5.59 -21.66
C ASP A 194 1.02 -4.44 -20.72
N ILE A 195 1.08 -4.73 -19.42
CA ILE A 195 1.43 -3.80 -18.35
C ILE A 195 2.77 -4.15 -17.69
N SER A 196 3.56 -5.04 -18.30
CA SER A 196 4.88 -5.44 -17.77
C SER A 196 5.94 -4.35 -17.86
N MET A 197 5.67 -3.29 -18.61
CA MET A 197 6.52 -2.12 -18.78
C MET A 197 5.73 -0.86 -18.48
N PRO A 198 6.40 0.27 -18.12
CA PRO A 198 5.71 1.53 -17.92
C PRO A 198 4.93 1.96 -19.17
N LEU A 199 3.68 2.32 -18.98
CA LEU A 199 2.80 2.82 -20.02
C LEU A 199 2.84 4.34 -20.07
N LEU A 200 2.82 4.88 -21.27
CA LEU A 200 2.76 6.32 -21.51
C LEU A 200 1.32 6.76 -21.74
N ARG A 201 1.06 8.05 -21.59
CA ARG A 201 -0.22 8.67 -21.94
C ARG A 201 -0.62 8.30 -23.36
N ASP A 202 -1.88 7.98 -23.54
CA ASP A 202 -2.47 7.68 -24.82
C ASP A 202 -3.78 8.48 -24.99
N GLU A 203 -3.74 9.45 -25.89
CA GLU A 203 -4.85 10.37 -26.16
C GLU A 203 -5.90 9.76 -27.08
N ASP A 204 -5.59 8.68 -27.80
CA ASP A 204 -6.54 7.99 -28.68
C ASP A 204 -7.74 7.43 -27.91
N TRP A 205 -7.54 7.19 -26.60
CA TRP A 205 -8.60 6.74 -25.69
C TRP A 205 -9.38 7.86 -25.02
N ILE A 206 -8.98 9.11 -25.21
CA ILE A 206 -9.68 10.28 -24.65
C ILE A 206 -10.74 10.74 -25.64
N LYS A 207 -11.94 11.03 -25.13
CA LYS A 207 -13.03 11.51 -25.96
C LYS A 207 -12.64 12.83 -26.62
N PRO A 208 -12.70 12.92 -27.99
CA PRO A 208 -12.41 14.16 -28.69
C PRO A 208 -13.33 15.30 -28.24
N GLU A 209 -12.77 16.48 -28.03
CA GLU A 209 -13.58 17.69 -27.83
C GLU A 209 -14.27 18.04 -29.18
N ASN A 210 -15.61 18.21 -29.14
CA ASN A 210 -16.41 18.63 -30.30
C ASN A 210 -16.36 20.15 -30.49
#